data_c4ce1dfdde3ba8c22f0dd934d8354eaa
#
_entry.id   c4ce1dfdde3ba8c22f0dd934d8354eaa
#
_cell.length_a   1.000
_cell.length_b   1.000
_cell.length_c   1.000
_cell.angle_alpha   90.00
_cell.angle_beta   90.00
_cell.angle_gamma   90.00
#
_symmetry.space_group_name_H-M   'P 1'
#
loop_
_entity.id
_entity.type
_entity.pdbx_description
1 polymer ?
#
loop_
_entity_poly.entity_id
_entity_poly.type
_entity_poly.pdbx_seq_one_letter_code
_entity_poly.pdbx_strand_id
1 'polypeptide(L)'
;MVGTAVRTGPNTYSFTLIGYAAKARPNDRGLILGILVSSGTMTLTGPNTRIDSNIAMALYGPEADISPADGLPDDGIEPMLCVGFPEDYEVKRIPLMPPCTPTPMPPQQ
;
A
#
# COMPACT_ATOMS: atom_id res chain seq x y z
N MET A 1 -3.66 0.59 -5.21
CA MET A 1 -2.39 0.92 -4.56
C MET A 1 -1.30 0.94 -5.62
N VAL A 2 -0.50 1.96 -5.64
CA VAL A 2 0.57 2.15 -6.61
C VAL A 2 1.90 2.20 -5.87
N GLY A 3 2.95 1.66 -6.47
CA GLY A 3 4.22 1.64 -5.77
C GLY A 3 5.42 1.56 -6.68
N THR A 4 6.57 1.74 -6.09
CA THR A 4 7.86 1.61 -6.75
C THR A 4 8.81 0.80 -5.86
N ALA A 5 9.72 0.09 -6.49
CA ALA A 5 10.78 -0.64 -5.80
C ALA A 5 12.11 -0.38 -6.53
N VAL A 6 13.13 -0.11 -5.76
CA VAL A 6 14.47 0.16 -6.28
C VAL A 6 15.43 -0.85 -5.66
N ARG A 7 16.24 -1.50 -6.49
CA ARG A 7 17.26 -2.42 -6.03
C ARG A 7 18.38 -1.66 -5.32
N THR A 8 18.65 -2.04 -4.09
CA THR A 8 19.70 -1.39 -3.27
C THR A 8 20.90 -2.30 -3.00
N GLY A 9 20.80 -3.58 -3.35
CA GLY A 9 21.87 -4.56 -3.16
C GLY A 9 21.48 -5.91 -3.73
N PRO A 10 22.32 -6.95 -3.56
CA PRO A 10 21.97 -8.30 -4.00
C PRO A 10 20.68 -8.76 -3.29
N ASN A 11 19.66 -9.08 -4.06
CA ASN A 11 18.37 -9.56 -3.56
C ASN A 11 17.65 -8.60 -2.61
N THR A 12 18.04 -7.33 -2.59
CA THR A 12 17.50 -6.33 -1.67
C THR A 12 16.93 -5.16 -2.44
N TYR A 13 15.73 -4.73 -2.03
CA TYR A 13 14.98 -3.66 -2.68
C TYR A 13 14.40 -2.74 -1.62
N SER A 14 14.43 -1.44 -1.86
CA SER A 14 13.63 -0.48 -1.10
C SER A 14 12.32 -0.24 -1.85
N PHE A 15 11.22 -0.21 -1.14
CA PHE A 15 9.92 -0.01 -1.76
C PHE A 15 9.13 1.11 -1.10
N THR A 16 8.28 1.74 -1.88
CA THR A 16 7.26 2.69 -1.41
C THR A 16 5.95 2.36 -2.10
N LEU A 17 4.90 2.20 -1.31
CA LEU A 17 3.55 1.95 -1.78
C LEU A 17 2.64 3.09 -1.37
N ILE A 18 1.78 3.53 -2.27
CA ILE A 18 0.84 4.60 -2.00
C ILE A 18 -0.57 4.06 -2.20
N GLY A 19 -1.41 4.33 -1.23
CA GLY A 19 -2.81 4.01 -1.29
C GLY A 19 -3.66 5.18 -0.79
N TYR A 20 -4.93 5.11 -1.06
CA TYR A 20 -5.88 6.12 -0.59
C TYR A 20 -6.83 5.46 0.41
N ALA A 21 -6.95 6.07 1.58
CA ALA A 21 -7.98 5.71 2.54
C ALA A 21 -9.26 6.43 2.14
N ALA A 22 -10.32 5.70 1.92
CA ALA A 22 -11.60 6.24 1.52
C ALA A 22 -12.69 5.81 2.48
N LYS A 23 -13.77 6.61 2.57
CA LYS A 23 -14.93 6.23 3.36
C LYS A 23 -15.66 5.08 2.69
N ALA A 24 -16.01 4.08 3.51
CA ALA A 24 -16.69 2.88 3.04
C ALA A 24 -18.21 3.00 3.00
N ARG A 25 -18.78 4.06 3.54
CA ARG A 25 -20.23 4.25 3.58
C ARG A 25 -20.77 4.55 2.18
N PRO A 26 -21.92 3.99 1.79
CA PRO A 26 -22.47 4.21 0.46
C PRO A 26 -22.69 5.68 0.09
N ASN A 27 -23.05 6.52 1.07
CA ASN A 27 -23.31 7.95 0.84
C ASN A 27 -22.03 8.77 0.72
N ASP A 28 -20.88 8.19 1.05
CA ASP A 28 -19.59 8.86 1.08
C ASP A 28 -18.63 8.30 0.02
N ARG A 29 -19.14 7.65 -1.01
CA ARG A 29 -18.33 7.06 -2.07
C ARG A 29 -17.49 8.12 -2.75
N GLY A 30 -16.20 7.81 -2.90
CA GLY A 30 -15.26 8.71 -3.54
C GLY A 30 -14.66 9.76 -2.62
N LEU A 31 -15.11 9.85 -1.38
CA LEU A 31 -14.46 10.73 -0.42
C LEU A 31 -13.17 10.10 0.10
N ILE A 32 -12.07 10.77 -0.13
CA ILE A 32 -10.75 10.33 0.33
C ILE A 32 -10.52 10.86 1.73
N LEU A 33 -10.27 9.95 2.69
CA LEU A 33 -9.91 10.31 4.07
C LEU A 33 -8.45 10.71 4.20
N GLY A 34 -7.59 10.20 3.31
CA GLY A 34 -6.19 10.51 3.37
C GLY A 34 -5.36 9.69 2.38
N ILE A 35 -4.08 9.96 2.41
CA ILE A 35 -3.08 9.29 1.58
C ILE A 35 -2.23 8.43 2.51
N LEU A 36 -2.17 7.13 2.24
CA LEU A 36 -1.36 6.19 2.99
C LEU A 36 -0.09 5.89 2.22
N VAL A 37 1.06 6.14 2.85
CA VAL A 37 2.37 5.83 2.28
C VAL A 37 3.01 4.75 3.13
N SER A 38 3.28 3.60 2.52
CA SER A 38 3.99 2.49 3.16
C SER A 38 5.36 2.36 2.53
N SER A 39 6.37 2.20 3.36
CA SER A 39 7.75 2.05 2.89
C SER A 39 8.46 0.96 3.66
N GLY A 40 9.52 0.44 3.10
CA GLY A 40 10.32 -0.58 3.76
C GLY A 40 11.40 -1.14 2.86
N THR A 41 12.02 -2.20 3.35
CA THR A 41 13.05 -2.96 2.65
C THR A 41 12.58 -4.39 2.47
N MET A 42 12.78 -4.92 1.27
CA MET A 42 12.40 -6.26 0.90
C MET A 42 13.66 -7.03 0.53
N THR A 43 13.89 -8.18 1.15
CA THR A 43 15.03 -9.04 0.86
C THR A 43 14.53 -10.39 0.36
N LEU A 44 14.91 -10.77 -0.85
CA LEU A 44 14.56 -12.07 -1.41
C LEU A 44 15.42 -13.15 -0.76
N THR A 45 14.77 -14.15 -0.15
CA THR A 45 15.44 -15.24 0.56
C THR A 45 15.35 -16.58 -0.16
N GLY A 46 14.60 -16.61 -1.26
CA GLY A 46 14.42 -17.79 -2.08
C GLY A 46 13.48 -17.47 -3.24
N PRO A 47 13.16 -18.46 -4.09
CA PRO A 47 12.34 -18.21 -5.25
C PRO A 47 10.90 -17.78 -4.91
N ASN A 48 10.43 -18.12 -3.71
CA ASN A 48 9.05 -17.86 -3.31
C ASN A 48 8.94 -17.22 -1.92
N THR A 49 10.05 -16.74 -1.37
CA THR A 49 10.09 -16.17 -0.02
C THR A 49 10.84 -14.85 -0.02
N ARG A 50 10.43 -13.97 0.88
CA ARG A 50 11.11 -12.70 1.13
C ARG A 50 10.95 -12.31 2.59
N ILE A 51 11.82 -11.44 3.04
CA ILE A 51 11.70 -10.78 4.35
C ILE A 51 11.48 -9.30 4.12
N ASP A 52 10.41 -8.77 4.68
CA ASP A 52 10.11 -7.35 4.71
C ASP A 52 10.56 -6.77 6.05
N SER A 53 11.37 -5.74 6.01
CA SER A 53 11.97 -5.12 7.19
C SER A 53 11.90 -3.60 7.11
N ASN A 54 12.13 -2.93 8.24
CA ASN A 54 12.10 -1.48 8.34
C ASN A 54 10.81 -0.86 7.81
N ILE A 55 9.69 -1.53 8.06
CA ILE A 55 8.40 -1.10 7.53
C ILE A 55 7.89 0.10 8.31
N ALA A 56 7.47 1.12 7.60
CA ALA A 56 6.82 2.29 8.15
C ALA A 56 5.57 2.62 7.34
N MET A 57 4.56 3.12 8.01
CA MET A 57 3.32 3.58 7.38
C MET A 57 3.02 4.98 7.86
N ALA A 58 2.79 5.88 6.92
CA ALA A 58 2.45 7.26 7.21
C ALA A 58 1.08 7.58 6.61
N LEU A 59 0.24 8.25 7.40
CA LEU A 59 -1.07 8.70 6.95
C LEU A 59 -1.07 10.22 6.87
N TYR A 60 -1.41 10.73 5.69
CA TYR A 60 -1.53 12.16 5.41
C TYR A 60 -2.99 12.54 5.18
N GLY A 61 -3.33 13.78 5.43
CA GLY A 61 -4.66 14.28 5.12
C GLY A 61 -4.93 14.32 3.62
N PRO A 62 -6.21 14.41 3.21
CA PRO A 62 -6.57 14.38 1.78
C PRO A 62 -6.06 15.59 0.99
N GLU A 63 -5.73 16.68 1.67
CA GLU A 63 -5.20 17.91 1.08
C GLU A 63 -3.68 17.92 0.92
N ALA A 64 -3.00 16.83 1.27
CA ALA A 64 -1.54 16.79 1.25
C ALA A 64 -0.93 16.73 -0.16
N ASP A 65 -1.71 16.39 -1.18
CA ASP A 65 -1.26 16.27 -2.57
C ASP A 65 -2.09 17.19 -3.46
N ILE A 66 -1.73 18.45 -3.49
CA ILE A 66 -2.51 19.47 -4.18
C ILE A 66 -1.81 20.12 -5.38
N SER A 67 -0.45 20.07 -5.45
CA SER A 67 0.23 20.83 -6.49
C SER A 67 1.64 20.33 -6.79
N PRO A 68 1.84 19.68 -7.95
CA PRO A 68 0.87 19.04 -8.82
C PRO A 68 0.38 17.73 -8.20
N ALA A 69 -0.81 17.29 -8.55
CA ALA A 69 -1.33 16.03 -8.04
C ALA A 69 -0.59 14.85 -8.68
N ASP A 70 0.35 14.29 -7.97
CA ASP A 70 1.21 13.18 -8.43
C ASP A 70 1.05 11.90 -7.59
N GLY A 71 0.15 11.93 -6.61
CA GLY A 71 -0.06 10.81 -5.69
C GLY A 71 0.86 10.81 -4.49
N LEU A 72 1.89 11.64 -4.48
CA LEU A 72 2.80 11.79 -3.35
C LEU A 72 2.45 13.03 -2.53
N PRO A 73 2.57 12.98 -1.20
CA PRO A 73 2.39 14.19 -0.41
C PRO A 73 3.36 15.30 -0.84
N ASP A 74 2.89 16.53 -0.83
CA ASP A 74 3.71 17.69 -1.17
C ASP A 74 4.85 17.86 -0.17
N ASP A 75 5.96 18.42 -0.64
CA ASP A 75 7.12 18.67 0.21
C ASP A 75 6.75 19.56 1.39
N GLY A 76 7.26 19.21 2.56
CA GLY A 76 7.02 19.97 3.77
C GLY A 76 5.73 19.66 4.50
N ILE A 77 4.89 18.81 3.94
CA ILE A 77 3.68 18.34 4.62
C ILE A 77 4.03 17.17 5.55
N GLU A 78 3.66 17.30 6.81
CA GLU A 78 3.88 16.24 7.79
C GLU A 78 2.70 15.28 7.84
N PRO A 79 2.96 13.99 8.08
CA PRO A 79 1.87 13.02 8.24
C PRO A 79 1.10 13.27 9.53
N MET A 80 -0.19 12.96 9.51
CA MET A 80 -1.02 12.96 10.71
C MET A 80 -0.62 11.83 11.67
N LEU A 81 -0.12 10.73 11.12
CA LEU A 81 0.30 9.55 11.87
C LEU A 81 1.45 8.90 11.13
N CYS A 82 2.49 8.50 11.85
CA CYS A 82 3.58 7.70 11.32
C CYS A 82 3.87 6.55 12.28
N VAL A 83 3.76 5.33 11.79
CA VAL A 83 3.95 4.12 12.60
C VAL A 83 5.07 3.30 12.00
N GLY A 84 6.05 2.94 12.81
CA GLY A 84 7.10 2.00 12.43
C GLY A 84 6.78 0.61 12.95
N PHE A 85 7.15 -0.40 12.16
CA PHE A 85 7.02 -1.80 12.54
C PHE A 85 8.42 -2.35 12.73
N PRO A 86 8.86 -2.58 14.00
CA PRO A 86 10.26 -2.94 14.28
C PRO A 86 10.60 -4.38 13.94
N GLU A 87 9.61 -5.23 13.73
CA GLU A 87 9.82 -6.63 13.44
C GLU A 87 10.00 -6.87 11.94
N ASP A 88 10.77 -7.92 11.61
CA ASP A 88 10.88 -8.41 10.26
C ASP A 88 9.73 -9.40 9.99
N TYR A 89 9.18 -9.33 8.79
CA TYR A 89 8.05 -10.18 8.40
C TYR A 89 8.47 -11.09 7.26
N GLU A 90 8.37 -12.40 7.49
CA GLU A 90 8.55 -13.38 6.42
C GLU A 90 7.29 -13.46 5.58
N VAL A 91 7.43 -13.25 4.28
CA VAL A 91 6.33 -13.31 3.32
C VAL A 91 6.60 -14.43 2.33
N LYS A 92 5.62 -15.30 2.15
CA LYS A 92 5.67 -16.38 1.17
C LYS A 92 4.78 -16.06 0.01
N ARG A 93 5.26 -16.41 -1.19
CA ARG A 93 4.44 -16.30 -2.38
C ARG A 93 3.31 -17.31 -2.31
N ILE A 94 2.09 -16.83 -2.42
CA ILE A 94 0.93 -17.74 -2.52
C ILE A 94 0.77 -18.22 -3.95
N PRO A 95 0.35 -19.50 -4.16
CA PRO A 95 0.06 -19.99 -5.48
C PRO A 95 -1.06 -19.19 -6.14
N LEU A 96 -1.03 -19.13 -7.45
CA LEU A 96 -2.13 -18.56 -8.20
C LEU A 96 -3.39 -19.41 -7.97
N MET A 97 -4.41 -18.79 -7.41
CA MET A 97 -5.70 -19.46 -7.26
C MET A 97 -6.56 -19.22 -8.49
N PRO A 98 -7.25 -20.25 -8.99
CA PRO A 98 -8.23 -20.01 -10.03
C PRO A 98 -9.36 -19.13 -9.48
N PRO A 99 -9.93 -18.24 -10.31
CA PRO A 99 -11.06 -17.44 -9.85
C PRO A 99 -12.26 -18.34 -9.52
N CYS A 100 -13.05 -17.93 -8.54
CA CYS A 100 -14.28 -18.64 -8.24
C CYS A 100 -15.27 -18.49 -9.41
N THR A 101 -16.14 -19.48 -9.59
CA THR A 101 -17.20 -19.40 -10.58
C THR A 101 -18.29 -18.48 -10.06
N PRO A 102 -18.60 -17.36 -10.76
CA PRO A 102 -19.65 -16.48 -10.29
C PRO A 102 -21.00 -17.19 -10.24
N THR A 103 -21.72 -16.99 -9.15
CA THR A 103 -23.10 -17.43 -9.06
C THR A 103 -23.99 -16.35 -9.69
N PRO A 104 -24.95 -16.71 -10.57
CA PRO A 104 -25.85 -15.72 -11.12
C PRO A 104 -26.60 -15.01 -10.02
N MET A 105 -26.67 -13.68 -10.12
CA MET A 105 -27.45 -12.92 -9.15
C MET A 105 -28.94 -13.18 -9.37
N PRO A 106 -29.74 -13.33 -8.29
CA PRO A 106 -31.16 -13.47 -8.44
C PRO A 106 -31.75 -12.19 -9.06
N PRO A 107 -32.81 -12.31 -9.86
CA PRO A 107 -33.43 -11.13 -10.43
C PRO A 107 -33.92 -10.19 -9.34
N GLN A 108 -33.68 -8.92 -9.52
CA GLN A 108 -34.17 -7.90 -8.59
C GLN A 108 -35.62 -7.64 -8.86
N GLN A 109 -36.40 -7.58 -7.78
CA GLN A 109 -37.84 -7.28 -7.84
C GLN A 109 -38.08 -5.81 -7.54
#